data_95b0603ccc2336de794213b3125cca15
#
_entry.id   95b0603ccc2336de794213b3125cca15
#
_cell.length_a   1.000
_cell.length_b   1.000
_cell.length_c   1.000
_cell.angle_alpha   90.00
_cell.angle_beta   90.00
_cell.angle_gamma   90.00
#
_symmetry.space_group_name_H-M   'P 1'
#
loop_
_entity.id
_entity.type
_entity.pdbx_description
1 polymer ?
#
loop_
_entity_poly.entity_id
_entity_poly.type
_entity_poly.pdbx_seq_one_letter_code
_entity_poly.pdbx_strand_id
1 'polypeptide(L)'
;MSGLGPQYPTEKPDHPYVQFSNSGYLFGKYNSLFCAGCGYGIIGHLFTRVFEDEKLDPKLFPLIIGIGCYTQLVTLVHHASQKIFTLHGRSPAIATGMKMANPKLKPIIFTGDGDCLGIGGNHFIHICRRNLDCAMLIFNNSIYGMTGGQGAPTTLYGAKSTTTPYKAFENRSDAIKLALAAGASYIARTTVAHPRTLMKYFKKALIHKGTSVIEVITPCLTYFGSKNLDSLGAENLNIQGSKMDTGGKMIDWIKRNTVRKNQALFMDDAELFNRYIIGEFRYDPEKPEYSEEYAKIQKITNGED
;
A
#
# COMPACT_ATOMS: atom_id res chain seq x y z
N MET A 1 38.39 3.52 18.27
CA MET A 1 37.32 3.18 17.30
C MET A 1 36.00 3.18 18.07
N SER A 2 35.34 4.33 18.15
CA SER A 2 34.05 4.48 18.82
C SER A 2 32.96 3.85 17.93
N GLY A 3 32.27 2.87 18.50
CA GLY A 3 31.23 2.12 17.82
C GLY A 3 30.12 2.99 17.27
N LEU A 4 30.08 3.11 15.97
CA LEU A 4 28.98 3.69 15.21
C LEU A 4 27.93 2.60 14.90
N GLY A 5 27.45 1.97 15.95
CA GLY A 5 26.20 1.21 15.85
C GLY A 5 25.01 2.17 15.94
N PRO A 6 23.86 1.88 15.30
CA PRO A 6 22.68 2.70 15.48
C PRO A 6 22.34 2.76 16.97
N GLN A 7 22.35 3.98 17.53
CA GLN A 7 21.91 4.19 18.91
C GLN A 7 20.38 4.09 18.90
N TYR A 8 19.86 3.01 19.44
CA TYR A 8 18.42 2.85 19.64
C TYR A 8 17.94 3.78 20.74
N PRO A 9 16.70 4.31 20.66
CA PRO A 9 16.13 5.11 21.74
C PRO A 9 16.19 4.35 23.05
N THR A 10 16.61 5.03 24.10
CA THR A 10 16.64 4.49 25.46
C THR A 10 15.25 4.36 26.06
N GLU A 11 14.30 5.13 25.54
CA GLU A 11 12.90 5.07 25.94
C GLU A 11 12.12 4.09 25.06
N LYS A 12 11.34 3.23 25.72
CA LYS A 12 10.48 2.24 25.08
C LYS A 12 9.33 2.98 24.39
N PRO A 13 9.05 2.77 23.10
CA PRO A 13 7.91 3.42 22.46
C PRO A 13 6.60 2.99 23.13
N ASP A 14 5.64 3.90 23.23
CA ASP A 14 4.34 3.68 23.87
C ASP A 14 3.52 2.56 23.21
N HIS A 15 3.80 2.27 21.94
CA HIS A 15 3.15 1.22 21.19
C HIS A 15 4.16 0.38 20.39
N PRO A 16 4.06 -0.96 20.38
CA PRO A 16 5.03 -1.85 19.73
C PRO A 16 5.13 -1.70 18.21
N TYR A 17 4.16 -1.06 17.54
CA TYR A 17 4.24 -0.70 16.13
C TYR A 17 4.89 0.66 15.88
N VAL A 18 5.04 1.48 16.91
CA VAL A 18 5.67 2.80 16.82
C VAL A 18 7.10 2.70 17.27
N GLN A 19 8.02 2.53 16.34
CA GLN A 19 9.44 2.48 16.67
C GLN A 19 10.06 3.88 16.78
N PHE A 20 9.55 4.86 16.04
CA PHE A 20 10.21 6.15 15.84
C PHE A 20 9.26 7.31 15.60
N SER A 21 8.11 7.35 16.25
CA SER A 21 7.11 8.39 16.02
C SER A 21 7.63 9.81 16.25
N ASN A 22 8.56 9.98 17.18
CA ASN A 22 9.04 11.29 17.60
C ASN A 22 10.50 11.59 17.29
N SER A 23 11.28 10.61 16.82
CA SER A 23 12.72 10.79 16.90
C SER A 23 13.39 11.17 15.60
N GLY A 24 12.73 11.06 14.46
CA GLY A 24 13.52 11.07 13.23
C GLY A 24 14.71 10.12 13.32
N TYR A 25 14.64 9.18 14.25
CA TYR A 25 15.76 8.44 14.79
C TYR A 25 16.47 7.60 13.76
N LEU A 26 15.71 6.93 12.88
CA LEU A 26 16.33 6.25 11.74
C LEU A 26 16.79 7.24 10.67
N PHE A 27 16.19 8.41 10.61
CA PHE A 27 16.36 9.36 9.52
C PHE A 27 16.98 10.70 9.93
N GLY A 28 17.13 10.96 11.23
CA GLY A 28 17.63 12.24 11.72
C GLY A 28 19.11 12.50 11.43
N LYS A 29 19.99 11.64 11.89
CA LYS A 29 21.44 11.71 11.61
C LYS A 29 21.88 10.82 10.47
N TYR A 30 21.05 9.90 10.02
CA TYR A 30 21.38 8.89 9.01
C TYR A 30 20.50 9.07 7.79
N ASN A 31 21.01 8.69 6.63
CA ASN A 31 20.26 8.71 5.40
C ASN A 31 18.99 7.86 5.53
N SER A 32 17.86 8.44 5.19
CA SER A 32 16.60 7.71 5.07
C SER A 32 16.77 6.50 4.14
N LEU A 33 16.16 5.37 4.48
CA LEU A 33 16.08 4.21 3.59
C LEU A 33 15.23 4.49 2.35
N PHE A 34 14.44 5.56 2.37
CA PHE A 34 13.64 6.02 1.25
C PHE A 34 14.34 7.18 0.52
N CYS A 35 14.08 7.31 -0.78
CA CYS A 35 14.50 8.47 -1.53
C CYS A 35 13.91 9.75 -0.93
N ALA A 36 14.63 10.87 -1.01
CA ALA A 36 14.14 12.17 -0.53
C ALA A 36 12.79 12.51 -1.18
N GLY A 37 11.79 12.84 -0.37
CA GLY A 37 10.42 13.14 -0.82
C GLY A 37 9.56 11.93 -1.18
N CYS A 38 10.04 10.71 -0.96
CA CYS A 38 9.26 9.49 -1.17
C CYS A 38 8.06 9.43 -0.21
N GLY A 39 6.88 9.09 -0.75
CA GLY A 39 5.65 9.00 0.04
C GLY A 39 5.60 7.86 1.05
N TYR A 40 6.52 6.89 0.99
CA TYR A 40 6.53 5.77 1.94
C TYR A 40 6.79 6.22 3.39
N GLY A 41 7.57 7.28 3.60
CA GLY A 41 7.73 7.85 4.94
C GLY A 41 6.40 8.33 5.54
N ILE A 42 5.56 8.99 4.74
CA ILE A 42 4.21 9.42 5.14
C ILE A 42 3.35 8.20 5.45
N ILE A 43 3.35 7.19 4.57
CA ILE A 43 2.57 5.96 4.73
C ILE A 43 2.93 5.25 6.04
N GLY A 44 4.22 5.04 6.28
CA GLY A 44 4.69 4.35 7.48
C GLY A 44 4.29 5.07 8.77
N HIS A 45 4.47 6.38 8.82
CA HIS A 45 4.07 7.19 9.97
C HIS A 45 2.54 7.12 10.23
N LEU A 46 1.73 7.25 9.19
CA LEU A 46 0.27 7.19 9.34
C LEU A 46 -0.21 5.78 9.72
N PHE A 47 0.45 4.75 9.20
CA PHE A 47 0.14 3.37 9.54
C PHE A 47 0.41 3.08 11.02
N THR A 48 1.60 3.42 11.52
CA THR A 48 1.94 3.22 12.93
C THR A 48 1.03 4.04 13.85
N ARG A 49 0.67 5.26 13.44
CA ARG A 49 -0.27 6.10 14.19
C ARG A 49 -1.64 5.46 14.35
N VAL A 50 -2.16 4.79 13.32
CA VAL A 50 -3.45 4.08 13.42
C VAL A 50 -3.39 2.94 14.43
N PHE A 51 -2.29 2.20 14.49
CA PHE A 51 -2.10 1.15 15.51
C PHE A 51 -2.07 1.72 16.92
N GLU A 52 -1.39 2.84 17.12
CA GLU A 52 -1.32 3.54 18.41
C GLU A 52 -2.71 4.04 18.83
N ASP A 53 -3.39 4.76 17.96
CA ASP A 53 -4.71 5.35 18.23
C ASP A 53 -5.77 4.28 18.54
N GLU A 54 -5.74 3.13 17.85
CA GLU A 54 -6.69 2.03 18.03
C GLU A 54 -6.26 0.98 19.07
N LYS A 55 -5.08 1.13 19.67
CA LYS A 55 -4.50 0.21 20.69
C LYS A 55 -4.56 -1.28 20.28
N LEU A 56 -4.25 -1.56 19.01
CA LEU A 56 -4.33 -2.90 18.44
C LEU A 56 -3.19 -3.79 18.98
N ASP A 57 -3.52 -5.04 19.37
CA ASP A 57 -2.50 -6.00 19.80
C ASP A 57 -1.66 -6.48 18.60
N PRO A 58 -0.36 -6.14 18.53
CA PRO A 58 0.50 -6.50 17.41
C PRO A 58 0.63 -8.01 17.18
N LYS A 59 0.39 -8.84 18.21
CA LYS A 59 0.45 -10.29 18.10
C LYS A 59 -0.66 -10.86 17.19
N LEU A 60 -1.77 -10.14 17.08
CA LEU A 60 -2.91 -10.55 16.25
C LEU A 60 -2.80 -10.04 14.80
N PHE A 61 -1.88 -9.13 14.51
CA PHE A 61 -1.71 -8.47 13.22
C PHE A 61 -0.30 -8.70 12.62
N PRO A 62 0.03 -9.93 12.21
CA PRO A 62 1.32 -10.20 11.57
C PRO A 62 1.43 -9.46 10.23
N LEU A 63 2.60 -8.88 9.97
CA LEU A 63 2.93 -8.21 8.71
C LEU A 63 3.50 -9.21 7.72
N ILE A 64 2.84 -9.37 6.59
CA ILE A 64 3.26 -10.20 5.47
C ILE A 64 3.72 -9.27 4.35
N ILE A 65 4.98 -9.34 3.99
CA ILE A 65 5.63 -8.29 3.21
C ILE A 65 6.23 -8.91 1.94
N GLY A 66 5.82 -8.38 0.80
CA GLY A 66 6.40 -8.73 -0.50
C GLY A 66 7.71 -8.01 -0.79
N ILE A 67 8.10 -7.91 -2.04
CA ILE A 67 9.37 -7.35 -2.50
C ILE A 67 9.16 -6.04 -3.26
N GLY A 68 9.85 -4.98 -2.82
CA GLY A 68 9.83 -3.67 -3.46
C GLY A 68 10.30 -2.58 -2.49
N CYS A 69 10.31 -1.31 -2.92
CA CYS A 69 10.74 -0.19 -2.08
C CYS A 69 9.95 -0.10 -0.76
N TYR A 70 8.68 -0.46 -0.78
CA TYR A 70 7.81 -0.48 0.41
C TYR A 70 8.25 -1.51 1.47
N THR A 71 9.06 -2.51 1.10
CA THR A 71 9.61 -3.50 2.04
C THR A 71 10.36 -2.81 3.20
N GLN A 72 10.94 -1.66 2.93
CA GLN A 72 11.65 -0.86 3.93
C GLN A 72 10.73 -0.24 4.99
N LEU A 73 9.39 -0.20 4.79
CA LEU A 73 8.43 0.26 5.80
C LEU A 73 8.53 -0.53 7.11
N VAL A 74 9.01 -1.76 7.06
CA VAL A 74 9.21 -2.59 8.26
C VAL A 74 10.19 -1.99 9.26
N THR A 75 11.09 -1.13 8.81
CA THR A 75 12.06 -0.44 9.68
C THR A 75 11.39 0.61 10.56
N LEU A 76 10.19 1.08 10.19
CA LEU A 76 9.37 1.99 10.98
C LEU A 76 8.51 1.25 12.02
N VAL A 77 8.41 -0.08 11.92
CA VAL A 77 7.61 -0.90 12.82
C VAL A 77 8.49 -1.55 13.88
N HIS A 78 8.05 -1.52 15.13
CA HIS A 78 8.82 -2.05 16.27
C HIS A 78 9.32 -3.49 16.02
N HIS A 79 10.52 -3.79 16.49
CA HIS A 79 11.16 -5.10 16.28
C HIS A 79 10.35 -6.28 16.84
N ALA A 80 9.56 -6.09 17.91
CA ALA A 80 8.71 -7.12 18.51
C ALA A 80 7.47 -7.47 17.66
N SER A 81 7.14 -6.67 16.62
CA SER A 81 6.04 -6.98 15.69
C SER A 81 6.43 -8.17 14.82
N GLN A 82 5.51 -9.10 14.63
CA GLN A 82 5.72 -10.24 13.75
C GLN A 82 5.80 -9.79 12.30
N LYS A 83 6.87 -10.17 11.61
CA LYS A 83 7.15 -9.78 10.22
C LYS A 83 7.60 -11.00 9.43
N ILE A 84 6.96 -11.25 8.30
CA ILE A 84 7.32 -12.33 7.38
C ILE A 84 7.58 -11.73 6.01
N PHE A 85 8.82 -11.86 5.53
CA PHE A 85 9.18 -11.50 4.18
C PHE A 85 8.89 -12.68 3.25
N THR A 86 8.26 -12.39 2.12
CA THR A 86 7.86 -13.40 1.16
C THR A 86 8.61 -13.24 -0.16
N LEU A 87 8.53 -14.25 -1.02
CA LEU A 87 8.92 -14.08 -2.40
C LEU A 87 8.00 -13.08 -3.10
N HIS A 88 8.50 -12.47 -4.15
CA HIS A 88 7.79 -11.47 -4.97
C HIS A 88 6.42 -12.00 -5.42
N GLY A 89 5.36 -11.28 -5.13
CA GLY A 89 3.98 -11.61 -5.45
C GLY A 89 3.35 -12.76 -4.64
N ARG A 90 3.99 -13.25 -3.57
CA ARG A 90 3.50 -14.41 -2.80
C ARG A 90 2.87 -14.08 -1.46
N SER A 91 2.87 -12.82 -1.06
CA SER A 91 2.31 -12.37 0.22
C SER A 91 0.86 -12.81 0.43
N PRO A 92 -0.06 -12.77 -0.57
CA PRO A 92 -1.44 -13.23 -0.36
C PRO A 92 -1.55 -14.74 -0.11
N ALA A 93 -0.66 -15.54 -0.71
CA ALA A 93 -0.64 -16.98 -0.49
C ALA A 93 -0.18 -17.32 0.93
N ILE A 94 0.89 -16.67 1.41
CA ILE A 94 1.38 -16.85 2.78
C ILE A 94 0.36 -16.37 3.80
N ALA A 95 -0.27 -15.23 3.57
CA ALA A 95 -1.35 -14.71 4.43
C ALA A 95 -2.53 -15.70 4.51
N THR A 96 -2.89 -16.33 3.40
CA THR A 96 -3.93 -17.37 3.37
C THR A 96 -3.55 -18.55 4.27
N GLY A 97 -2.36 -19.10 4.11
CA GLY A 97 -1.87 -20.21 4.94
C GLY A 97 -1.84 -19.85 6.42
N MET A 98 -1.36 -18.65 6.76
CA MET A 98 -1.28 -18.18 8.14
C MET A 98 -2.68 -18.04 8.78
N LYS A 99 -3.64 -17.43 8.09
CA LYS A 99 -5.01 -17.27 8.59
C LYS A 99 -5.70 -18.63 8.77
N MET A 100 -5.49 -19.56 7.85
CA MET A 100 -6.04 -20.91 7.95
C MET A 100 -5.41 -21.73 9.09
N ALA A 101 -4.11 -21.52 9.37
CA ALA A 101 -3.42 -22.17 10.48
C ALA A 101 -3.83 -21.60 11.84
N ASN A 102 -4.11 -20.28 11.91
CA ASN A 102 -4.60 -19.64 13.13
C ASN A 102 -5.67 -18.58 12.79
N PRO A 103 -6.96 -18.94 12.88
CA PRO A 103 -8.06 -18.03 12.55
C PRO A 103 -8.17 -16.77 13.40
N LYS A 104 -7.47 -16.69 14.55
CA LYS A 104 -7.43 -15.49 15.39
C LYS A 104 -6.56 -14.38 14.79
N LEU A 105 -5.65 -14.72 13.90
CA LEU A 105 -4.77 -13.75 13.28
C LEU A 105 -5.51 -12.96 12.18
N LYS A 106 -5.17 -11.70 12.06
CA LYS A 106 -5.53 -10.86 10.92
C LYS A 106 -4.27 -10.40 10.19
N PRO A 107 -3.83 -11.13 9.16
CA PRO A 107 -2.64 -10.76 8.40
C PRO A 107 -2.79 -9.40 7.74
N ILE A 108 -1.75 -8.57 7.86
CA ILE A 108 -1.63 -7.33 7.12
C ILE A 108 -0.63 -7.55 6.00
N ILE A 109 -1.05 -7.36 4.77
CA ILE A 109 -0.23 -7.56 3.57
C ILE A 109 0.28 -6.21 3.08
N PHE A 110 1.61 -6.04 3.07
CA PHE A 110 2.26 -4.94 2.37
C PHE A 110 2.73 -5.42 1.02
N THR A 111 2.25 -4.78 -0.04
CA THR A 111 2.59 -5.13 -1.42
C THR A 111 2.68 -3.87 -2.28
N GLY A 112 3.55 -3.87 -3.28
CA GLY A 112 3.60 -2.83 -4.31
C GLY A 112 2.66 -3.14 -5.46
N ASP A 113 2.44 -2.18 -6.31
CA ASP A 113 1.64 -2.33 -7.53
C ASP A 113 2.21 -3.40 -8.48
N GLY A 114 3.51 -3.34 -8.76
CA GLY A 114 4.18 -4.35 -9.57
C GLY A 114 4.25 -5.72 -8.88
N ASP A 115 4.40 -5.76 -7.57
CA ASP A 115 4.38 -6.97 -6.76
C ASP A 115 3.00 -7.64 -6.79
N CYS A 116 1.95 -6.86 -6.55
CA CYS A 116 0.57 -7.33 -6.44
C CYS A 116 -0.05 -7.68 -7.79
N LEU A 117 0.03 -6.76 -8.77
CA LEU A 117 -0.70 -6.84 -10.04
C LEU A 117 0.13 -7.41 -11.18
N GLY A 118 1.46 -7.45 -11.04
CA GLY A 118 2.36 -8.14 -11.95
C GLY A 118 2.43 -9.61 -11.60
N ILE A 119 3.55 -10.03 -11.00
CA ILE A 119 3.80 -11.43 -10.67
C ILE A 119 2.82 -12.02 -9.65
N GLY A 120 2.19 -11.17 -8.80
CA GLY A 120 1.21 -11.56 -7.79
C GLY A 120 -0.25 -11.59 -8.26
N GLY A 121 -0.55 -11.20 -9.50
CA GLY A 121 -1.93 -10.96 -9.97
C GLY A 121 -2.88 -12.13 -9.72
N ASN A 122 -2.44 -13.36 -9.94
CA ASN A 122 -3.23 -14.55 -9.66
C ASN A 122 -3.57 -14.68 -8.16
N HIS A 123 -2.59 -14.49 -7.28
CA HIS A 123 -2.80 -14.59 -5.83
C HIS A 123 -3.69 -13.46 -5.30
N PHE A 124 -3.58 -12.26 -5.89
CA PHE A 124 -4.45 -11.13 -5.58
C PHE A 124 -5.93 -11.44 -5.90
N ILE A 125 -6.22 -11.94 -7.09
CA ILE A 125 -7.57 -12.33 -7.48
C ILE A 125 -8.13 -13.39 -6.53
N HIS A 126 -7.35 -14.43 -6.22
CA HIS A 126 -7.82 -15.52 -5.39
C HIS A 126 -8.03 -15.17 -3.92
N ILE A 127 -7.23 -14.30 -3.32
CA ILE A 127 -7.47 -13.85 -1.94
C ILE A 127 -8.75 -13.01 -1.86
N CYS A 128 -8.96 -12.10 -2.83
CA CYS A 128 -10.20 -11.33 -2.95
C CYS A 128 -11.44 -12.22 -3.13
N ARG A 129 -11.35 -13.24 -4.01
CA ARG A 129 -12.44 -14.18 -4.26
C ARG A 129 -12.83 -14.97 -3.02
N ARG A 130 -11.84 -15.39 -2.23
CA ARG A 130 -12.08 -16.11 -0.96
C ARG A 130 -12.68 -15.21 0.11
N ASN A 131 -12.54 -13.93 0.01
CA ASN A 131 -12.87 -12.97 1.07
C ASN A 131 -12.20 -13.32 2.41
N LEU A 132 -10.91 -13.66 2.37
CA LEU A 132 -10.13 -13.99 3.56
C LEU A 132 -10.02 -12.77 4.48
N ASP A 133 -10.15 -12.95 5.79
CA ASP A 133 -9.99 -11.85 6.74
C ASP A 133 -8.53 -11.39 6.83
N CYS A 134 -8.21 -10.40 6.02
CA CYS A 134 -6.89 -9.74 5.94
C CYS A 134 -7.01 -8.29 5.50
N ALA A 135 -6.00 -7.49 5.81
CA ALA A 135 -5.85 -6.12 5.32
C ALA A 135 -4.72 -6.05 4.29
N MET A 136 -5.03 -5.87 3.01
CA MET A 136 -4.05 -5.71 1.94
C MET A 136 -3.87 -4.25 1.60
N LEU A 137 -2.65 -3.74 1.77
CA LEU A 137 -2.24 -2.39 1.45
C LEU A 137 -1.36 -2.42 0.20
N ILE A 138 -1.90 -1.94 -0.93
CA ILE A 138 -1.22 -1.88 -2.22
C ILE A 138 -0.61 -0.47 -2.38
N PHE A 139 0.70 -0.39 -2.38
CA PHE A 139 1.42 0.87 -2.54
C PHE A 139 1.78 1.07 -4.01
N ASN A 140 0.94 1.86 -4.69
CA ASN A 140 1.06 2.09 -6.13
C ASN A 140 1.98 3.29 -6.41
N ASN A 141 3.19 3.00 -6.85
CA ASN A 141 4.17 4.01 -7.26
C ASN A 141 4.35 4.12 -8.79
N SER A 142 3.51 3.40 -9.54
CA SER A 142 3.42 3.39 -11.01
C SER A 142 4.68 2.90 -11.72
N ILE A 143 5.59 2.18 -11.02
CA ILE A 143 6.86 1.70 -11.59
C ILE A 143 7.51 0.63 -10.70
N TYR A 144 8.38 -0.22 -11.25
CA TYR A 144 9.30 -1.03 -10.46
C TYR A 144 10.48 -0.17 -9.99
N GLY A 145 10.32 0.54 -8.86
CA GLY A 145 11.28 1.53 -8.41
C GLY A 145 12.61 0.92 -7.91
N MET A 146 12.55 -0.15 -7.12
CA MET A 146 13.72 -0.76 -6.48
C MET A 146 14.74 -1.30 -7.48
N THR A 147 14.29 -1.79 -8.63
CA THR A 147 15.13 -2.44 -9.65
C THR A 147 15.60 -1.49 -10.75
N GLY A 148 15.28 -0.19 -10.66
CA GLY A 148 15.80 0.81 -11.60
C GLY A 148 14.77 1.45 -12.52
N GLY A 149 13.48 1.37 -12.19
CA GLY A 149 12.43 2.15 -12.83
C GLY A 149 11.85 1.56 -14.10
N GLN A 150 11.67 0.24 -14.16
CA GLN A 150 10.97 -0.45 -15.24
C GLN A 150 9.48 -0.16 -15.16
N GLY A 151 8.76 -0.26 -16.29
CA GLY A 151 7.31 -0.14 -16.34
C GLY A 151 6.64 -1.22 -15.50
N ALA A 152 5.67 -0.83 -14.68
CA ALA A 152 4.81 -1.72 -13.89
C ALA A 152 3.44 -1.84 -14.57
N PRO A 153 2.61 -2.83 -14.23
CA PRO A 153 1.26 -2.95 -14.78
C PRO A 153 0.38 -1.72 -14.58
N THR A 154 0.70 -0.88 -13.59
CA THR A 154 -0.01 0.36 -13.26
C THR A 154 0.58 1.62 -13.88
N THR A 155 1.68 1.48 -14.63
CA THR A 155 2.30 2.63 -15.33
C THR A 155 1.26 3.31 -16.23
N LEU A 156 1.17 4.62 -16.10
CA LEU A 156 0.19 5.41 -16.86
C LEU A 156 0.45 5.31 -18.37
N TYR A 157 -0.60 5.29 -19.15
CA TYR A 157 -0.49 5.38 -20.61
C TYR A 157 0.27 6.65 -21.02
N GLY A 158 1.20 6.53 -21.94
CA GLY A 158 2.04 7.64 -22.35
C GLY A 158 3.21 7.98 -21.43
N ALA A 159 3.31 7.36 -20.26
CA ALA A 159 4.44 7.57 -19.35
C ALA A 159 5.71 6.88 -19.84
N LYS A 160 6.86 7.46 -19.48
CA LYS A 160 8.19 6.90 -19.76
C LYS A 160 8.72 6.12 -18.57
N SER A 161 9.34 4.98 -18.85
CA SER A 161 10.09 4.17 -17.90
C SER A 161 11.42 3.72 -18.49
N THR A 162 12.22 2.98 -17.74
CA THR A 162 13.45 2.38 -18.29
C THR A 162 13.17 1.36 -19.38
N THR A 163 12.06 0.63 -19.29
CA THR A 163 11.65 -0.37 -20.30
C THR A 163 10.71 0.19 -21.35
N THR A 164 10.14 1.37 -21.13
CA THR A 164 9.28 2.07 -22.11
C THR A 164 9.80 3.50 -22.40
N PRO A 165 11.02 3.65 -22.97
CA PRO A 165 11.62 4.97 -23.19
C PRO A 165 10.85 5.81 -24.21
N TYR A 166 10.10 5.19 -25.10
CA TYR A 166 9.25 5.83 -26.12
C TYR A 166 7.80 5.99 -25.70
N LYS A 167 7.47 5.84 -24.41
CA LYS A 167 6.16 5.89 -23.76
C LYS A 167 5.47 4.52 -23.66
N ALA A 168 4.79 4.32 -22.56
CA ALA A 168 3.92 3.16 -22.34
C ALA A 168 2.68 3.26 -23.23
N PHE A 169 2.32 2.18 -23.90
CA PHE A 169 1.17 2.08 -24.80
C PHE A 169 0.12 1.06 -24.34
N GLU A 170 0.40 0.35 -23.26
CA GLU A 170 -0.53 -0.61 -22.67
C GLU A 170 -1.52 0.09 -21.74
N ASN A 171 -2.72 -0.47 -21.65
CA ASN A 171 -3.69 -0.04 -20.64
C ASN A 171 -3.22 -0.45 -19.26
N ARG A 172 -3.21 0.50 -18.32
CA ARG A 172 -2.83 0.20 -16.96
C ARG A 172 -3.82 -0.74 -16.27
N SER A 173 -3.30 -1.64 -15.46
CA SER A 173 -4.09 -2.45 -14.54
C SER A 173 -4.71 -1.58 -13.44
N ASP A 174 -5.98 -1.83 -13.11
CA ASP A 174 -6.71 -1.13 -12.05
C ASP A 174 -7.00 -2.10 -10.90
N ALA A 175 -6.28 -1.93 -9.78
CA ALA A 175 -6.44 -2.78 -8.60
C ALA A 175 -7.87 -2.77 -8.06
N ILE A 176 -8.55 -1.62 -8.12
CA ILE A 176 -9.93 -1.48 -7.63
C ILE A 176 -10.91 -2.27 -8.48
N LYS A 177 -10.82 -2.13 -9.81
CA LYS A 177 -11.68 -2.88 -10.72
C LYS A 177 -11.49 -4.39 -10.58
N LEU A 178 -10.25 -4.83 -10.45
CA LEU A 178 -9.93 -6.25 -10.24
C LEU A 178 -10.44 -6.76 -8.88
N ALA A 179 -10.25 -5.98 -7.80
CA ALA A 179 -10.75 -6.34 -6.47
C ALA A 179 -12.29 -6.41 -6.44
N LEU A 180 -12.98 -5.46 -7.12
CA LEU A 180 -14.43 -5.45 -7.26
C LEU A 180 -14.94 -6.69 -7.99
N ALA A 181 -14.33 -7.01 -9.13
CA ALA A 181 -14.67 -8.18 -9.95
C ALA A 181 -14.38 -9.50 -9.20
N ALA A 182 -13.25 -9.55 -8.48
CA ALA A 182 -12.87 -10.72 -7.69
C ALA A 182 -13.68 -10.86 -6.38
N GLY A 183 -14.34 -9.81 -5.90
CA GLY A 183 -15.28 -9.90 -4.80
C GLY A 183 -14.75 -9.59 -3.41
N ALA A 184 -13.68 -8.83 -3.24
CA ALA A 184 -13.27 -8.33 -1.93
C ALA A 184 -14.38 -7.52 -1.26
N SER A 185 -14.53 -7.64 0.07
CA SER A 185 -15.65 -7.04 0.81
C SER A 185 -15.43 -5.59 1.24
N TYR A 186 -14.17 -5.16 1.41
CA TYR A 186 -13.83 -3.75 1.62
C TYR A 186 -12.80 -3.27 0.60
N ILE A 187 -13.12 -2.21 -0.15
CA ILE A 187 -12.28 -1.72 -1.23
C ILE A 187 -12.25 -0.19 -1.21
N ALA A 188 -11.06 0.39 -1.12
CA ALA A 188 -10.87 1.83 -1.19
C ALA A 188 -9.57 2.21 -1.88
N ARG A 189 -9.53 3.41 -2.48
CA ARG A 189 -8.32 4.03 -3.03
C ARG A 189 -8.15 5.42 -2.46
N THR A 190 -6.94 5.75 -2.09
CA THR A 190 -6.53 7.08 -1.65
C THR A 190 -5.11 7.39 -2.11
N THR A 191 -4.55 8.48 -1.65
CA THR A 191 -3.19 8.89 -2.01
C THR A 191 -2.44 9.42 -0.79
N VAL A 192 -1.13 9.52 -0.86
CA VAL A 192 -0.31 10.16 0.17
C VAL A 192 -0.61 11.65 0.34
N ALA A 193 -1.25 12.28 -0.65
CA ALA A 193 -1.69 13.68 -0.57
C ALA A 193 -2.98 13.87 0.27
N HIS A 194 -3.61 12.78 0.71
CA HIS A 194 -4.85 12.79 1.49
C HIS A 194 -4.69 12.05 2.83
N PRO A 195 -3.79 12.50 3.74
CA PRO A 195 -3.39 11.75 4.93
C PRO A 195 -4.55 11.39 5.87
N ARG A 196 -5.51 12.30 6.09
CA ARG A 196 -6.69 12.01 6.92
C ARG A 196 -7.55 10.88 6.35
N THR A 197 -7.74 10.86 5.03
CA THR A 197 -8.49 9.80 4.34
C THR A 197 -7.73 8.48 4.40
N LEU A 198 -6.40 8.51 4.26
CA LEU A 198 -5.53 7.35 4.35
C LEU A 198 -5.63 6.70 5.74
N MET A 199 -5.51 7.47 6.82
CA MET A 199 -5.71 6.96 8.19
C MET A 199 -7.10 6.34 8.37
N LYS A 200 -8.16 7.01 7.91
CA LYS A 200 -9.53 6.49 7.97
C LYS A 200 -9.66 5.12 7.29
N TYR A 201 -9.07 4.96 6.10
CA TYR A 201 -9.16 3.69 5.38
C TYR A 201 -8.28 2.61 5.99
N PHE A 202 -7.09 2.95 6.51
CA PHE A 202 -6.28 2.01 7.28
C PHE A 202 -7.03 1.48 8.49
N LYS A 203 -7.60 2.38 9.31
CA LYS A 203 -8.43 1.97 10.45
C LYS A 203 -9.55 1.03 10.03
N LYS A 204 -10.36 1.40 9.03
CA LYS A 204 -11.43 0.55 8.54
C LYS A 204 -10.94 -0.81 8.06
N ALA A 205 -9.81 -0.88 7.34
CA ALA A 205 -9.25 -2.13 6.85
C ALA A 205 -8.82 -3.07 7.97
N LEU A 206 -8.30 -2.52 9.07
CA LEU A 206 -7.84 -3.31 10.22
C LEU A 206 -8.98 -3.90 11.05
N ILE A 207 -10.13 -3.23 11.10
CA ILE A 207 -11.30 -3.69 11.88
C ILE A 207 -12.32 -4.45 11.04
N HIS A 208 -12.36 -4.25 9.71
CA HIS A 208 -13.31 -4.93 8.81
C HIS A 208 -13.00 -6.42 8.74
N LYS A 209 -14.02 -7.26 8.77
CA LYS A 209 -13.94 -8.71 8.64
C LYS A 209 -14.08 -9.11 7.17
N GLY A 210 -13.13 -9.87 6.67
CA GLY A 210 -12.99 -10.20 5.24
C GLY A 210 -11.85 -9.44 4.55
N THR A 211 -11.72 -9.63 3.25
CA THR A 211 -10.61 -9.02 2.49
C THR A 211 -10.81 -7.53 2.30
N SER A 212 -9.93 -6.76 2.94
CA SER A 212 -9.80 -5.32 2.75
C SER A 212 -8.69 -5.03 1.74
N VAL A 213 -9.00 -4.28 0.68
CA VAL A 213 -8.04 -3.82 -0.32
C VAL A 213 -7.97 -2.29 -0.30
N ILE A 214 -6.83 -1.76 0.14
CA ILE A 214 -6.57 -0.31 0.15
C ILE A 214 -5.42 -0.02 -0.81
N GLU A 215 -5.73 0.63 -1.92
CA GLU A 215 -4.70 1.14 -2.83
C GLU A 215 -4.31 2.57 -2.45
N VAL A 216 -3.00 2.77 -2.25
CA VAL A 216 -2.40 4.07 -1.89
C VAL A 216 -1.53 4.55 -3.04
N ILE A 217 -1.99 5.59 -3.74
CA ILE A 217 -1.24 6.19 -4.84
C ILE A 217 -0.09 7.03 -4.27
N THR A 218 1.12 6.67 -4.63
CA THR A 218 2.36 7.32 -4.19
C THR A 218 3.45 7.24 -5.27
N PRO A 219 3.30 7.93 -6.40
CA PRO A 219 4.23 7.84 -7.53
C PRO A 219 5.69 8.03 -7.14
N CYS A 220 6.56 7.24 -7.74
CA CYS A 220 7.99 7.30 -7.47
C CYS A 220 8.60 8.60 -7.99
N LEU A 221 9.21 9.39 -7.13
CA LEU A 221 9.90 10.62 -7.51
C LEU A 221 11.13 10.36 -8.38
N THR A 222 11.94 9.39 -7.97
CA THR A 222 13.26 9.14 -8.53
C THR A 222 13.20 8.66 -9.97
N TYR A 223 12.31 7.72 -10.27
CA TYR A 223 12.24 7.12 -11.61
C TYR A 223 11.02 7.55 -12.42
N PHE A 224 9.84 7.56 -11.80
CA PHE A 224 8.63 8.01 -12.50
C PHE A 224 8.62 9.53 -12.63
N GLY A 225 8.80 10.25 -11.54
CA GLY A 225 8.75 11.72 -11.52
C GLY A 225 9.81 12.37 -12.39
N SER A 226 11.07 11.91 -12.31
CA SER A 226 12.16 12.46 -13.10
C SER A 226 11.98 12.36 -14.62
N LYS A 227 11.16 11.42 -15.08
CA LYS A 227 10.91 11.19 -16.51
C LYS A 227 9.56 11.73 -16.99
N ASN A 228 8.61 12.00 -16.09
CA ASN A 228 7.22 12.19 -16.47
C ASN A 228 6.58 13.46 -15.90
N LEU A 229 7.11 14.08 -14.85
CA LEU A 229 6.47 15.25 -14.26
C LEU A 229 6.26 16.39 -15.27
N ASP A 230 7.27 16.65 -16.10
CA ASP A 230 7.19 17.72 -17.11
C ASP A 230 6.23 17.37 -18.25
N SER A 231 6.18 16.10 -18.68
CA SER A 231 5.40 15.65 -19.83
C SER A 231 3.93 15.30 -19.51
N LEU A 232 3.60 15.09 -18.24
CA LEU A 232 2.25 14.74 -17.78
C LEU A 232 1.52 15.92 -17.13
N GLY A 233 1.83 17.14 -17.54
CA GLY A 233 1.08 18.34 -17.13
C GLY A 233 1.59 19.02 -15.86
N ALA A 234 2.82 18.73 -15.45
CA ALA A 234 3.48 19.47 -14.38
C ALA A 234 4.14 20.79 -14.82
N GLU A 235 4.07 21.09 -16.11
CA GLU A 235 4.73 22.25 -16.75
C GLU A 235 4.33 23.61 -16.14
N ASN A 236 3.18 23.70 -15.49
CA ASN A 236 2.69 24.93 -14.84
C ASN A 236 2.99 25.02 -13.35
N LEU A 237 3.81 24.13 -12.80
CA LEU A 237 4.27 24.23 -11.42
C LEU A 237 5.47 25.18 -11.36
N ASN A 238 5.18 26.48 -11.28
CA ASN A 238 6.16 27.55 -11.11
C ASN A 238 6.79 27.49 -9.70
N ILE A 239 7.57 26.43 -9.44
CA ILE A 239 8.34 26.27 -8.19
C ILE A 239 9.81 26.36 -8.60
N GLN A 240 10.39 27.55 -8.43
CA GLN A 240 11.83 27.76 -8.54
C GLN A 240 12.52 27.19 -7.31
N GLY A 241 13.56 26.37 -7.53
CA GLY A 241 14.47 26.04 -6.47
C GLY A 241 14.75 24.55 -6.22
N SER A 242 15.37 24.18 -5.22
CA SER A 242 16.17 23.02 -4.84
C SER A 242 15.51 21.64 -5.02
N LYS A 243 16.31 20.56 -4.87
CA LYS A 243 15.86 19.15 -4.86
C LYS A 243 14.74 18.86 -3.83
N MET A 244 14.56 19.68 -2.81
CA MET A 244 13.46 19.58 -1.84
C MET A 244 12.09 19.88 -2.46
N ASP A 245 12.03 20.70 -3.51
CA ASP A 245 10.78 21.04 -4.20
C ASP A 245 10.17 19.89 -5.00
N THR A 246 10.93 18.85 -5.32
CA THR A 246 10.45 17.71 -6.11
C THR A 246 9.36 16.93 -5.35
N GLY A 247 9.45 16.83 -4.04
CA GLY A 247 8.41 16.22 -3.19
C GLY A 247 7.09 16.98 -3.23
N GLY A 248 7.15 18.31 -3.12
CA GLY A 248 6.00 19.20 -3.22
C GLY A 248 5.34 19.12 -4.60
N LYS A 249 6.14 19.17 -5.66
CA LYS A 249 5.66 19.02 -7.05
C LYS A 249 4.92 17.71 -7.25
N MET A 250 5.43 16.60 -6.71
CA MET A 250 4.76 15.30 -6.80
C MET A 250 3.44 15.28 -6.04
N ILE A 251 3.37 15.83 -4.84
CA ILE A 251 2.12 15.93 -4.07
C ILE A 251 1.08 16.76 -4.82
N ASP A 252 1.47 17.87 -5.43
CA ASP A 252 0.57 18.70 -6.23
C ASP A 252 0.14 18.01 -7.51
N TRP A 253 1.04 17.30 -8.18
CA TRP A 253 0.70 16.48 -9.34
C TRP A 253 -0.31 15.39 -8.95
N ILE A 254 -0.11 14.69 -7.83
CA ILE A 254 -1.07 13.70 -7.32
C ILE A 254 -2.44 14.34 -7.11
N LYS A 255 -2.51 15.50 -6.43
CA LYS A 255 -3.78 16.19 -6.17
C LYS A 255 -4.53 16.52 -7.46
N ARG A 256 -3.83 17.05 -8.47
CA ARG A 256 -4.42 17.41 -9.78
C ARG A 256 -4.88 16.20 -10.57
N ASN A 257 -4.20 15.07 -10.44
CA ASN A 257 -4.52 13.82 -11.14
C ASN A 257 -5.45 12.89 -10.34
N THR A 258 -6.03 13.36 -9.23
CA THR A 258 -7.04 12.63 -8.48
C THR A 258 -8.41 13.25 -8.64
N VAL A 259 -9.42 12.38 -8.75
CA VAL A 259 -10.83 12.73 -8.82
C VAL A 259 -11.58 11.95 -7.74
N ARG A 260 -12.47 12.59 -7.00
CA ARG A 260 -13.30 11.88 -6.03
C ARG A 260 -14.35 11.03 -6.75
N LYS A 261 -14.67 9.86 -6.22
CA LYS A 261 -15.63 8.91 -6.81
C LYS A 261 -16.97 9.57 -7.18
N ASN A 262 -17.50 10.44 -6.30
CA ASN A 262 -18.74 11.15 -6.57
C ASN A 262 -18.63 12.18 -7.69
N GLN A 263 -17.47 12.79 -7.89
CA GLN A 263 -17.21 13.71 -9.00
C GLN A 263 -17.02 12.96 -10.32
N ALA A 264 -16.36 11.80 -10.28
CA ALA A 264 -16.13 10.97 -11.46
C ALA A 264 -17.41 10.48 -12.13
N LEU A 265 -18.55 10.45 -11.41
CA LEU A 265 -19.86 10.09 -11.98
C LEU A 265 -20.37 11.10 -13.01
N PHE A 266 -19.84 12.33 -13.03
CA PHE A 266 -20.23 13.41 -13.93
C PHE A 266 -19.17 13.72 -14.98
N MET A 267 -18.15 12.87 -15.12
CA MET A 267 -17.02 13.03 -16.04
C MET A 267 -17.06 11.92 -17.09
N ASP A 268 -16.66 12.24 -18.28
CA ASP A 268 -16.52 11.26 -19.36
C ASP A 268 -15.17 10.51 -19.30
N ASP A 269 -15.03 9.49 -20.14
CA ASP A 269 -13.84 8.65 -20.18
C ASP A 269 -12.57 9.42 -20.59
N ALA A 270 -12.69 10.47 -21.41
CA ALA A 270 -11.56 11.29 -21.82
C ALA A 270 -11.07 12.15 -20.65
N GLU A 271 -11.98 12.72 -19.87
CA GLU A 271 -11.67 13.49 -18.66
C GLU A 271 -11.06 12.61 -17.56
N LEU A 272 -11.48 11.35 -17.48
CA LEU A 272 -10.98 10.37 -16.50
C LEU A 272 -9.70 9.67 -16.95
N PHE A 273 -9.32 9.85 -18.21
CA PHE A 273 -8.13 9.20 -18.75
C PHE A 273 -6.86 9.58 -17.95
N ASN A 274 -6.10 8.59 -17.57
CA ASN A 274 -4.90 8.72 -16.72
C ASN A 274 -5.11 9.35 -15.32
N ARG A 275 -6.36 9.59 -14.89
CA ARG A 275 -6.62 10.06 -13.52
C ARG A 275 -6.81 8.92 -12.54
N TYR A 276 -6.66 9.21 -11.25
CA TYR A 276 -6.91 8.28 -10.17
C TYR A 276 -8.24 8.65 -9.49
N ILE A 277 -9.25 7.80 -9.66
CA ILE A 277 -10.50 7.95 -8.92
C ILE A 277 -10.27 7.46 -7.49
N ILE A 278 -10.44 8.34 -6.50
CA ILE A 278 -10.26 8.04 -5.07
C ILE A 278 -11.60 7.97 -4.35
N GLY A 279 -11.67 7.12 -3.34
CA GLY A 279 -12.88 6.93 -2.54
C GLY A 279 -13.00 5.52 -1.99
N GLU A 280 -14.12 5.25 -1.36
CA GLU A 280 -14.57 3.94 -0.92
C GLU A 280 -15.46 3.35 -2.00
N PHE A 281 -15.09 2.19 -2.55
CA PHE A 281 -15.78 1.57 -3.68
C PHE A 281 -16.73 0.46 -3.26
N ARG A 282 -16.38 -0.27 -2.20
CA ARG A 282 -17.22 -1.30 -1.57
C ARG A 282 -17.00 -1.30 -0.08
N TYR A 283 -18.06 -1.51 0.67
CA TYR A 283 -18.05 -1.84 2.09
C TYR A 283 -19.22 -2.78 2.35
N ASP A 284 -18.91 -4.06 2.51
CA ASP A 284 -19.89 -5.14 2.72
C ASP A 284 -19.46 -5.93 3.97
N PRO A 285 -19.86 -5.47 5.16
CA PRO A 285 -19.48 -6.11 6.42
C PRO A 285 -20.19 -7.45 6.67
N GLU A 286 -21.29 -7.73 5.96
CA GLU A 286 -22.08 -8.96 6.14
C GLU A 286 -21.59 -10.09 5.22
N LYS A 287 -20.66 -9.83 4.32
CA LYS A 287 -20.16 -10.85 3.41
C LYS A 287 -19.43 -11.95 4.17
N PRO A 288 -19.80 -13.24 3.98
CA PRO A 288 -19.15 -14.36 4.66
C PRO A 288 -17.63 -14.38 4.49
N GLU A 289 -16.92 -14.64 5.58
CA GLU A 289 -15.48 -14.72 5.64
C GLU A 289 -15.00 -16.19 5.49
N TYR A 290 -14.00 -16.41 4.65
CA TYR A 290 -13.58 -17.73 4.22
C TYR A 290 -13.15 -18.68 5.36
N SER A 291 -12.37 -18.21 6.33
CA SER A 291 -11.87 -19.09 7.41
C SER A 291 -12.97 -19.52 8.36
N GLU A 292 -14.00 -18.69 8.56
CA GLU A 292 -15.16 -19.03 9.39
C GLU A 292 -16.08 -20.03 8.68
N GLU A 293 -16.36 -19.80 7.40
CA GLU A 293 -17.15 -20.75 6.61
C GLU A 293 -16.45 -22.11 6.55
N TYR A 294 -15.12 -22.10 6.39
CA TYR A 294 -14.35 -23.34 6.42
C TYR A 294 -14.42 -24.05 7.78
N ALA A 295 -14.34 -23.30 8.89
CA ALA A 295 -14.46 -23.87 10.23
C ALA A 295 -15.85 -24.49 10.49
N LYS A 296 -16.95 -23.93 9.94
CA LYS A 296 -18.29 -24.53 9.98
C LYS A 296 -18.31 -25.89 9.27
N ILE A 297 -17.72 -25.96 8.07
CA ILE A 297 -17.64 -27.23 7.32
C ILE A 297 -16.85 -28.27 8.10
N GLN A 298 -15.72 -27.88 8.71
CA GLN A 298 -14.91 -28.79 9.53
C GLN A 298 -15.70 -29.37 10.71
N LYS A 299 -16.50 -28.55 11.41
CA LYS A 299 -17.35 -29.05 12.50
C LYS A 299 -18.37 -30.09 12.00
N ILE A 300 -19.05 -29.79 10.91
CA ILE A 300 -20.03 -30.74 10.30
C ILE A 300 -19.34 -32.06 9.93
N THR A 301 -18.13 -32.00 9.31
CA THR A 301 -17.40 -33.22 8.91
C THR A 301 -16.86 -34.01 10.09
N ASN A 302 -16.62 -33.36 11.23
CA ASN A 302 -16.17 -34.03 12.46
C ASN A 302 -17.36 -34.54 13.32
N GLY A 303 -18.60 -34.28 12.94
CA GLY A 303 -19.78 -34.65 13.73
C GLY A 303 -19.96 -33.79 14.99
N GLU A 304 -19.40 -32.58 14.97
CA GLU A 304 -19.52 -31.58 16.04
C GLU A 304 -20.63 -30.58 15.64
N ASP A 305 -21.91 -30.92 15.89
CA ASP A 305 -23.05 -30.01 15.72
C ASP A 305 -23.23 -29.05 16.89
#